data_e1c996bfdc774c07d39d76128d6cdf35
#
_entry.id   e1c996bfdc774c07d39d76128d6cdf35
#
_cell.length_a   1.000
_cell.length_b   1.000
_cell.length_c   1.000
_cell.angle_alpha   90.00
_cell.angle_beta   90.00
_cell.angle_gamma   90.00
#
_symmetry.space_group_name_H-M   'P 1'
#
loop_
_entity.id
_entity.type
_entity.pdbx_description
1 polymer ?
#
loop_
_entity_poly.entity_id
_entity_poly.type
_entity_poly.pdbx_seq_one_letter_code
_entity_poly.pdbx_strand_id
1 'polypeptide(L)'
;CLVGSEMCIRDRDDMDIHNVYTIIWRICRLPHVQALILVHLIAKIGFQANNAVTGLKLVEHGLSKEDMAFAVLVDFPFQLVFGYLAAVWSRGDHALRPWLFAFAGRLVMATASMFLVAGLPAHIGTGYFLLIIVSTVLNSFAGTVQFVGISAFHTQIADPLIGGTYMTLLNTASNLGGTWPSYFVLKMVDYLSQSMCSAPADVNVDLVHDLFGDANATLPLSECVSEAGRSRCSAIGGTCHIARDGYYWTNTICVAIGAVTLMAVIWPICQHLQKIPHTAWRIRAPK
;
A
#
# COMPACT_ATOMS: atom_id res chain seq x y z
N CYS A 1 25.38 -2.02 32.24
CA CYS A 1 24.92 -0.64 32.02
C CYS A 1 23.88 -0.22 33.06
N LEU A 2 24.21 -0.26 34.35
CA LEU A 2 23.30 0.20 35.42
C LEU A 2 23.70 1.58 36.01
N VAL A 3 24.82 2.13 35.58
CA VAL A 3 25.29 3.46 36.04
C VAL A 3 24.93 4.59 35.06
N GLY A 4 24.43 4.25 33.86
CA GLY A 4 24.03 5.25 32.85
C GLY A 4 22.55 5.66 32.86
N SER A 5 21.69 4.98 33.64
CA SER A 5 20.24 5.21 33.59
C SER A 5 19.82 6.51 34.26
N GLU A 6 20.46 6.92 35.31
CA GLU A 6 20.13 8.17 36.02
C GLU A 6 20.56 9.42 35.26
N MET A 7 21.67 9.35 34.50
CA MET A 7 22.13 10.47 33.66
C MET A 7 21.24 10.66 32.42
N CYS A 8 20.70 9.58 31.86
CA CYS A 8 19.73 9.65 30.76
C CYS A 8 18.33 10.13 31.19
N ILE A 9 17.95 9.93 32.46
CA ILE A 9 16.66 10.37 32.99
C ILE A 9 16.73 11.86 33.36
N ARG A 10 17.84 12.33 33.89
CA ARG A 10 18.02 13.73 34.31
C ARG A 10 18.06 14.71 33.14
N ASP A 11 18.63 14.31 31.98
CA ASP A 11 18.62 15.15 30.76
C ASP A 11 17.23 15.18 30.06
N ARG A 12 16.28 14.32 30.47
CA ARG A 12 14.96 14.26 29.87
C ARG A 12 13.94 15.19 30.57
N ASP A 13 14.18 15.53 31.83
CA ASP A 13 13.28 16.37 32.61
C ASP A 13 13.32 17.87 32.24
N ASP A 14 14.39 18.31 31.53
CA ASP A 14 14.57 19.71 31.11
C ASP A 14 14.14 20.02 29.68
N MET A 15 13.64 19.01 28.91
CA MET A 15 13.12 19.27 27.57
C MET A 15 11.65 19.70 27.62
N ASP A 16 11.44 21.01 27.65
CA ASP A 16 10.12 21.61 27.48
C ASP A 16 9.51 21.16 26.14
N ILE A 17 8.21 20.85 26.15
CA ILE A 17 7.43 20.43 24.98
C ILE A 17 7.62 21.39 23.81
N HIS A 18 7.71 22.69 24.05
CA HIS A 18 7.96 23.71 23.05
C HIS A 18 9.33 23.51 22.35
N ASN A 19 10.36 23.15 23.08
CA ASN A 19 11.69 22.87 22.53
C ASN A 19 11.69 21.65 21.62
N VAL A 20 10.95 20.60 21.98
CA VAL A 20 10.79 19.40 21.15
C VAL A 20 10.14 19.73 19.81
N TYR A 21 9.05 20.49 19.80
CA TYR A 21 8.40 20.92 18.54
C TYR A 21 9.30 21.83 17.70
N THR A 22 10.06 22.69 18.32
CA THR A 22 11.01 23.55 17.61
C THR A 22 12.12 22.73 16.95
N ILE A 23 12.62 21.71 17.62
CA ILE A 23 13.63 20.80 17.07
C ILE A 23 13.04 20.00 15.91
N ILE A 24 11.84 19.44 16.05
CA ILE A 24 11.14 18.71 14.96
C ILE A 24 10.99 19.62 13.74
N TRP A 25 10.54 20.85 13.93
CA TRP A 25 10.39 21.81 12.84
C TRP A 25 11.71 22.10 12.12
N ARG A 26 12.81 22.23 12.87
CA ARG A 26 14.15 22.40 12.29
C ARG A 26 14.60 21.17 11.51
N ILE A 27 14.32 19.95 12.02
CA ILE A 27 14.59 18.69 11.32
C ILE A 27 13.83 18.63 10.01
N CYS A 28 12.53 18.93 10.01
CA CYS A 28 11.70 18.94 8.80
C CYS A 28 12.18 19.95 7.74
N ARG A 29 12.96 20.96 8.13
CA ARG A 29 13.55 21.92 7.18
C ARG A 29 14.86 21.43 6.55
N LEU A 30 15.43 20.35 7.03
CA LEU A 30 16.65 19.81 6.41
C LEU A 30 16.32 19.21 5.03
N PRO A 31 17.05 19.57 3.97
CA PRO A 31 16.69 19.17 2.61
C PRO A 31 16.73 17.67 2.39
N HIS A 32 17.62 16.95 3.07
CA HIS A 32 17.68 15.48 3.00
C HIS A 32 16.52 14.81 3.76
N VAL A 33 15.99 15.41 4.83
CA VAL A 33 14.78 14.94 5.51
C VAL A 33 13.56 15.19 4.64
N GLN A 34 13.46 16.35 3.99
CA GLN A 34 12.38 16.63 3.03
C GLN A 34 12.41 15.66 1.85
N ALA A 35 13.59 15.36 1.32
CA ALA A 35 13.74 14.35 0.25
C ALA A 35 13.29 12.95 0.72
N LEU A 36 13.62 12.56 1.95
CA LEU A 36 13.18 11.29 2.53
C LEU A 36 11.66 11.26 2.73
N ILE A 37 11.06 12.34 3.25
CA ILE A 37 9.61 12.47 3.40
C ILE A 37 8.92 12.37 2.03
N LEU A 38 9.45 13.04 1.01
CA LEU A 38 8.93 12.94 -0.36
C LEU A 38 8.96 11.48 -0.85
N VAL A 39 10.08 10.78 -0.66
CA VAL A 39 10.19 9.35 -1.01
C VAL A 39 9.11 8.55 -0.30
N HIS A 40 8.88 8.78 1.00
CA HIS A 40 7.82 8.08 1.74
C HIS A 40 6.43 8.33 1.17
N LEU A 41 6.13 9.57 0.79
CA LEU A 41 4.81 9.94 0.26
C LEU A 41 4.49 9.30 -1.09
N ILE A 42 5.50 9.09 -1.94
CA ILE A 42 5.28 8.57 -3.30
C ILE A 42 5.58 7.07 -3.45
N ALA A 43 6.39 6.49 -2.54
CA ALA A 43 6.89 5.14 -2.71
C ALA A 43 5.80 4.06 -2.79
N LYS A 44 4.66 4.24 -2.13
CA LYS A 44 3.62 3.21 -2.06
C LYS A 44 2.61 3.27 -3.20
N ILE A 45 2.60 4.33 -4.02
CA ILE A 45 1.67 4.50 -5.14
C ILE A 45 1.71 3.31 -6.09
N GLY A 46 2.92 2.83 -6.43
CA GLY A 46 3.14 1.81 -7.46
C GLY A 46 2.48 0.44 -7.19
N PHE A 47 2.26 0.10 -5.93
CA PHE A 47 1.63 -1.17 -5.54
C PHE A 47 0.38 -0.98 -4.67
N GLN A 48 -0.16 0.24 -4.66
CA GLN A 48 -1.32 0.54 -3.81
C GLN A 48 -2.59 -0.14 -4.31
N ALA A 49 -2.79 -0.27 -5.62
CA ALA A 49 -3.92 -1.00 -6.18
C ALA A 49 -3.87 -2.49 -5.78
N ASN A 50 -2.68 -3.09 -5.80
CA ASN A 50 -2.49 -4.45 -5.31
C ASN A 50 -2.85 -4.59 -3.82
N ASN A 51 -2.39 -3.66 -2.97
CA ASN A 51 -2.66 -3.71 -1.53
C ASN A 51 -4.14 -3.49 -1.18
N ALA A 52 -4.82 -2.58 -1.88
CA ALA A 52 -6.17 -2.16 -1.52
C ALA A 52 -7.27 -3.00 -2.19
N VAL A 53 -7.01 -3.54 -3.38
CA VAL A 53 -8.08 -4.07 -4.23
C VAL A 53 -7.94 -5.57 -4.53
N THR A 54 -6.71 -6.11 -4.63
CA THR A 54 -6.51 -7.52 -5.03
C THR A 54 -7.24 -8.50 -4.13
N GLY A 55 -7.20 -8.31 -2.80
CA GLY A 55 -7.92 -9.16 -1.87
C GLY A 55 -9.44 -9.12 -2.06
N LEU A 56 -10.00 -7.94 -2.34
CA LEU A 56 -11.42 -7.77 -2.63
C LEU A 56 -11.80 -8.50 -3.91
N LYS A 57 -10.96 -8.44 -4.95
CA LYS A 57 -11.18 -9.13 -6.22
C LYS A 57 -11.13 -10.65 -6.08
N LEU A 58 -10.23 -11.18 -5.27
CA LEU A 58 -10.19 -12.62 -4.98
C LEU A 58 -11.51 -13.11 -4.35
N VAL A 59 -12.06 -12.34 -3.40
CA VAL A 59 -13.35 -12.65 -2.77
C VAL A 59 -14.50 -12.49 -3.76
N GLU A 60 -14.50 -11.45 -4.60
CA GLU A 60 -15.50 -11.24 -5.64
C GLU A 60 -15.57 -12.40 -6.63
N HIS A 61 -14.43 -13.01 -6.93
CA HIS A 61 -14.30 -14.19 -7.81
C HIS A 61 -14.51 -15.54 -7.09
N GLY A 62 -14.98 -15.53 -5.84
CA GLY A 62 -15.43 -16.75 -5.15
C GLY A 62 -14.42 -17.34 -4.15
N LEU A 63 -13.31 -16.67 -3.84
CA LEU A 63 -12.47 -17.08 -2.73
C LEU A 63 -13.20 -16.83 -1.41
N SER A 64 -13.33 -17.86 -0.56
CA SER A 64 -13.98 -17.69 0.74
C SER A 64 -13.15 -16.79 1.66
N LYS A 65 -13.82 -16.10 2.59
CA LYS A 65 -13.13 -15.28 3.60
C LYS A 65 -12.31 -16.15 4.55
N GLU A 66 -12.75 -17.38 4.78
CA GLU A 66 -12.07 -18.38 5.58
C GLU A 66 -10.75 -18.81 4.92
N ASP A 67 -10.76 -19.06 3.60
CA ASP A 67 -9.56 -19.40 2.84
C ASP A 67 -8.56 -18.26 2.82
N MET A 68 -9.04 -17.02 2.72
CA MET A 68 -8.18 -15.83 2.82
C MET A 68 -7.55 -15.72 4.22
N ALA A 69 -8.33 -15.96 5.29
CA ALA A 69 -7.82 -15.96 6.65
C ALA A 69 -6.80 -17.09 6.86
N PHE A 70 -7.04 -18.26 6.27
CA PHE A 70 -6.11 -19.38 6.31
C PHE A 70 -4.79 -19.05 5.58
N ALA A 71 -4.84 -18.39 4.43
CA ALA A 71 -3.64 -17.94 3.72
C ALA A 71 -2.79 -16.97 4.57
N VAL A 72 -3.42 -16.06 5.32
CA VAL A 72 -2.73 -15.15 6.26
C VAL A 72 -2.14 -15.92 7.44
N LEU A 73 -2.85 -16.94 7.95
CA LEU A 73 -2.33 -17.79 9.04
C LEU A 73 -1.07 -18.56 8.60
N VAL A 74 -1.07 -19.08 7.37
CA VAL A 74 0.11 -19.75 6.80
C VAL A 74 1.28 -18.77 6.59
N ASP A 75 1.00 -17.52 6.21
CA ASP A 75 2.02 -16.50 5.99
C ASP A 75 2.72 -16.06 7.29
N PHE A 76 2.05 -16.11 8.43
CA PHE A 76 2.56 -15.61 9.71
C PHE A 76 3.95 -16.17 10.12
N PRO A 77 4.21 -17.50 10.12
CA PRO A 77 5.52 -18.04 10.45
C PRO A 77 6.61 -17.61 9.46
N PHE A 78 6.27 -17.44 8.18
CA PHE A 78 7.21 -16.93 7.19
C PHE A 78 7.60 -15.49 7.46
N GLN A 79 6.66 -14.64 7.89
CA GLN A 79 6.96 -13.24 8.26
C GLN A 79 8.01 -13.13 9.36
N LEU A 80 8.03 -14.04 10.34
CA LEU A 80 9.05 -14.05 11.39
C LEU A 80 10.44 -14.33 10.80
N VAL A 81 10.56 -15.34 9.93
CA VAL A 81 11.81 -15.67 9.24
C VAL A 81 12.25 -14.54 8.34
N PHE A 82 11.33 -13.97 7.56
CA PHE A 82 11.60 -12.85 6.65
C PHE A 82 12.03 -11.59 7.41
N GLY A 83 11.41 -11.31 8.56
CA GLY A 83 11.82 -10.20 9.42
C GLY A 83 13.24 -10.33 9.91
N TYR A 84 13.64 -11.53 10.33
CA TYR A 84 15.02 -11.81 10.74
C TYR A 84 16.01 -11.63 9.57
N LEU A 85 15.73 -12.22 8.41
CA LEU A 85 16.57 -12.10 7.22
C LEU A 85 16.69 -10.64 6.76
N ALA A 86 15.58 -9.92 6.71
CA ALA A 86 15.56 -8.51 6.37
C ALA A 86 16.39 -7.66 7.33
N ALA A 87 16.33 -7.95 8.62
CA ALA A 87 17.15 -7.27 9.63
C ALA A 87 18.64 -7.52 9.45
N VAL A 88 19.02 -8.75 9.06
CA VAL A 88 20.43 -9.10 8.76
C VAL A 88 20.90 -8.36 7.50
N TRP A 89 20.09 -8.32 6.44
CA TRP A 89 20.46 -7.66 5.17
C TRP A 89 20.48 -6.14 5.27
N SER A 90 19.72 -5.55 6.20
CA SER A 90 19.63 -4.10 6.38
C SER A 90 20.65 -3.54 7.37
N ARG A 91 21.62 -4.35 7.80
CA ARG A 91 22.72 -3.89 8.66
C ARG A 91 23.78 -3.14 7.86
N GLY A 92 24.42 -2.16 8.52
CA GLY A 92 25.54 -1.41 7.96
C GLY A 92 25.14 -0.23 7.06
N ASP A 93 26.09 0.28 6.30
CA ASP A 93 26.00 1.57 5.58
C ASP A 93 25.02 1.57 4.39
N HIS A 94 24.47 0.41 4.02
CA HIS A 94 23.64 0.24 2.85
C HIS A 94 22.21 -0.23 3.17
N ALA A 95 21.65 0.20 4.30
CA ALA A 95 20.33 -0.22 4.78
C ALA A 95 19.18 -0.01 3.77
N LEU A 96 19.27 1.00 2.88
CA LEU A 96 18.26 1.25 1.85
C LEU A 96 18.38 0.36 0.60
N ARG A 97 19.47 -0.40 0.41
CA ARG A 97 19.60 -1.31 -0.74
C ARG A 97 18.54 -2.43 -0.72
N PRO A 98 18.37 -3.19 0.37
CA PRO A 98 17.32 -4.20 0.45
C PRO A 98 15.94 -3.59 0.24
N TRP A 99 15.69 -2.39 0.75
CA TRP A 99 14.43 -1.66 0.55
C TRP A 99 14.16 -1.36 -0.93
N LEU A 100 15.17 -0.90 -1.70
CA LEU A 100 15.03 -0.63 -3.14
C LEU A 100 14.75 -1.90 -3.94
N PHE A 101 15.45 -3.01 -3.66
CA PHE A 101 15.20 -4.28 -4.32
C PHE A 101 13.83 -4.84 -3.96
N ALA A 102 13.41 -4.72 -2.70
CA ALA A 102 12.06 -5.12 -2.27
C ALA A 102 10.98 -4.26 -2.92
N PHE A 103 11.24 -2.99 -3.17
CA PHE A 103 10.33 -2.12 -3.94
C PHE A 103 10.12 -2.66 -5.36
N ALA A 104 11.19 -2.98 -6.09
CA ALA A 104 11.10 -3.59 -7.41
C ALA A 104 10.35 -4.94 -7.34
N GLY A 105 10.65 -5.77 -6.33
CA GLY A 105 9.95 -7.03 -6.08
C GLY A 105 8.44 -6.82 -5.88
N ARG A 106 8.02 -5.79 -5.15
CA ARG A 106 6.59 -5.49 -4.96
C ARG A 106 5.89 -5.04 -6.24
N LEU A 107 6.56 -4.32 -7.14
CA LEU A 107 6.00 -4.01 -8.46
C LEU A 107 5.80 -5.27 -9.30
N VAL A 108 6.76 -6.20 -9.27
CA VAL A 108 6.64 -7.51 -9.93
C VAL A 108 5.47 -8.28 -9.32
N MET A 109 5.35 -8.33 -8.00
CA MET A 109 4.23 -9.00 -7.33
C MET A 109 2.88 -8.36 -7.60
N ALA A 110 2.80 -7.02 -7.71
CA ALA A 110 1.57 -6.33 -8.10
C ALA A 110 1.12 -6.72 -9.52
N THR A 111 2.07 -6.88 -10.44
CA THR A 111 1.80 -7.37 -11.79
C THR A 111 1.40 -8.85 -11.79
N ALA A 112 2.11 -9.69 -11.04
CA ALA A 112 1.81 -11.11 -10.92
C ALA A 112 0.42 -11.35 -10.30
N SER A 113 0.05 -10.58 -9.27
CA SER A 113 -1.27 -10.65 -8.64
C SER A 113 -2.40 -10.29 -9.61
N MET A 114 -2.16 -9.34 -10.54
CA MET A 114 -3.13 -9.00 -11.59
C MET A 114 -3.39 -10.20 -12.51
N PHE A 115 -2.35 -10.90 -12.95
CA PHE A 115 -2.50 -12.11 -13.76
C PHE A 115 -3.13 -13.25 -12.97
N LEU A 116 -2.81 -13.38 -11.69
CA LEU A 116 -3.42 -14.36 -10.81
C LEU A 116 -4.93 -14.12 -10.68
N VAL A 117 -5.38 -12.88 -10.50
CA VAL A 117 -6.82 -12.57 -10.47
C VAL A 117 -7.48 -12.82 -11.82
N ALA A 118 -6.82 -12.42 -12.92
CA ALA A 118 -7.36 -12.61 -14.28
C ALA A 118 -7.52 -14.11 -14.67
N GLY A 119 -6.65 -14.96 -14.17
CA GLY A 119 -6.67 -16.41 -14.45
C GLY A 119 -7.52 -17.23 -13.48
N LEU A 120 -8.28 -16.61 -12.56
CA LEU A 120 -9.05 -17.34 -11.55
C LEU A 120 -10.10 -18.25 -12.21
N PRO A 121 -10.09 -19.57 -11.93
CA PRO A 121 -11.11 -20.48 -12.43
C PRO A 121 -12.43 -20.30 -11.67
N ALA A 122 -13.55 -20.66 -12.29
CA ALA A 122 -14.88 -20.58 -11.67
C ALA A 122 -14.98 -21.44 -10.38
N HIS A 123 -14.19 -22.53 -10.29
CA HIS A 123 -14.03 -23.33 -9.08
C HIS A 123 -12.56 -23.35 -8.67
N ILE A 124 -12.27 -22.83 -7.50
CA ILE A 124 -10.91 -22.75 -6.97
C ILE A 124 -10.51 -24.13 -6.45
N GLY A 125 -9.73 -24.87 -7.26
CA GLY A 125 -9.15 -26.15 -6.85
C GLY A 125 -7.92 -25.95 -5.94
N THR A 126 -7.52 -27.03 -5.24
CA THR A 126 -6.39 -27.02 -4.29
C THR A 126 -5.09 -26.46 -4.90
N GLY A 127 -4.82 -26.74 -6.18
CA GLY A 127 -3.61 -26.25 -6.86
C GLY A 127 -3.60 -24.72 -7.04
N TYR A 128 -4.75 -24.14 -7.39
CA TYR A 128 -4.87 -22.69 -7.52
C TYR A 128 -4.85 -21.99 -6.16
N PHE A 129 -5.47 -22.61 -5.16
CA PHE A 129 -5.40 -22.10 -3.80
C PHE A 129 -3.95 -22.06 -3.26
N LEU A 130 -3.16 -23.11 -3.55
CA LEU A 130 -1.74 -23.11 -3.21
C LEU A 130 -0.98 -21.96 -3.92
N LEU A 131 -1.32 -21.68 -5.18
CA LEU A 131 -0.72 -20.55 -5.92
C LEU A 131 -1.06 -19.20 -5.26
N ILE A 132 -2.29 -19.02 -4.76
CA ILE A 132 -2.69 -17.84 -3.99
C ILE A 132 -1.85 -17.73 -2.71
N ILE A 133 -1.68 -18.81 -1.95
CA ILE A 133 -0.85 -18.83 -0.74
C ILE A 133 0.60 -18.43 -1.06
N VAL A 134 1.21 -19.03 -2.07
CA VAL A 134 2.59 -18.74 -2.48
C VAL A 134 2.72 -17.26 -2.89
N SER A 135 1.77 -16.73 -3.67
CA SER A 135 1.74 -15.32 -4.05
C SER A 135 1.63 -14.39 -2.84
N THR A 136 0.80 -14.75 -1.85
CA THR A 136 0.64 -14.01 -0.60
C THR A 136 1.95 -13.99 0.19
N VAL A 137 2.61 -15.14 0.36
CA VAL A 137 3.89 -15.27 1.06
C VAL A 137 5.00 -14.45 0.36
N LEU A 138 5.08 -14.50 -0.96
CA LEU A 138 6.08 -13.73 -1.72
C LEU A 138 5.83 -12.22 -1.63
N ASN A 139 4.58 -11.78 -1.71
CA ASN A 139 4.23 -10.37 -1.52
C ASN A 139 4.53 -9.89 -0.10
N SER A 140 4.25 -10.72 0.89
CA SER A 140 4.56 -10.50 2.31
C SER A 140 6.07 -10.42 2.54
N PHE A 141 6.86 -11.30 1.91
CA PHE A 141 8.32 -11.24 1.95
C PHE A 141 8.85 -9.89 1.48
N ALA A 142 8.45 -9.46 0.27
CA ALA A 142 8.88 -8.17 -0.27
C ALA A 142 8.42 -7.00 0.62
N GLY A 143 7.20 -7.06 1.17
CA GLY A 143 6.66 -6.08 2.12
C GLY A 143 7.46 -6.00 3.41
N THR A 144 7.81 -7.15 3.98
CA THR A 144 8.60 -7.24 5.23
C THR A 144 10.02 -6.72 5.04
N VAL A 145 10.69 -7.09 3.94
CA VAL A 145 12.04 -6.57 3.63
C VAL A 145 11.99 -5.04 3.45
N GLN A 146 10.95 -4.52 2.80
CA GLN A 146 10.77 -3.09 2.62
C GLN A 146 10.53 -2.37 3.96
N PHE A 147 9.67 -2.93 4.82
CA PHE A 147 9.36 -2.34 6.13
C PHE A 147 10.58 -2.34 7.05
N VAL A 148 11.27 -3.47 7.17
CA VAL A 148 12.45 -3.61 8.04
C VAL A 148 13.62 -2.77 7.52
N GLY A 149 13.86 -2.75 6.21
CA GLY A 149 14.94 -1.97 5.59
C GLY A 149 14.79 -0.47 5.85
N ILE A 150 13.59 0.09 5.68
CA ILE A 150 13.36 1.51 5.94
C ILE A 150 13.42 1.83 7.45
N SER A 151 12.89 0.96 8.30
CA SER A 151 12.95 1.12 9.75
C SER A 151 14.39 1.08 10.27
N ALA A 152 15.24 0.21 9.71
CA ALA A 152 16.67 0.18 10.03
C ALA A 152 17.37 1.48 9.64
N PHE A 153 17.06 2.04 8.46
CA PHE A 153 17.58 3.33 8.06
C PHE A 153 17.12 4.47 8.98
N HIS A 154 15.83 4.51 9.33
CA HIS A 154 15.30 5.49 10.28
C HIS A 154 16.04 5.45 11.62
N THR A 155 16.31 4.25 12.14
CA THR A 155 17.05 4.08 13.41
C THR A 155 18.48 4.61 13.32
N GLN A 156 19.15 4.44 12.17
CA GLN A 156 20.51 4.92 11.97
C GLN A 156 20.63 6.46 11.92
N ILE A 157 19.63 7.12 11.31
CA ILE A 157 19.63 8.58 11.14
C ILE A 157 19.02 9.33 12.31
N ALA A 158 18.24 8.65 13.16
CA ALA A 158 17.56 9.28 14.29
C ALA A 158 18.55 9.94 15.27
N ASP A 159 18.18 11.12 15.74
CA ASP A 159 18.95 11.84 16.76
C ASP A 159 18.78 11.14 18.12
N PRO A 160 19.86 10.77 18.83
CA PRO A 160 19.76 10.12 20.12
C PRO A 160 18.99 10.90 21.19
N LEU A 161 18.97 12.24 21.12
CA LEU A 161 18.28 13.07 22.11
C LEU A 161 16.76 13.02 21.97
N ILE A 162 16.25 12.96 20.74
CA ILE A 162 14.82 12.97 20.44
C ILE A 162 14.41 11.77 19.58
N GLY A 163 15.17 10.67 19.66
CA GLY A 163 15.03 9.51 18.78
C GLY A 163 13.63 8.97 18.65
N GLY A 164 12.89 8.88 19.75
CA GLY A 164 11.49 8.43 19.74
C GLY A 164 10.59 9.32 18.89
N THR A 165 10.65 10.62 19.08
CA THR A 165 9.84 11.60 18.33
C THR A 165 10.24 11.66 16.85
N TYR A 166 11.55 11.59 16.57
CA TYR A 166 12.06 11.55 15.20
C TYR A 166 11.60 10.30 14.44
N MET A 167 11.68 9.12 15.06
CA MET A 167 11.16 7.87 14.52
C MET A 167 9.66 7.93 14.27
N THR A 168 8.89 8.51 15.20
CA THR A 168 7.44 8.69 15.03
C THR A 168 7.13 9.59 13.84
N LEU A 169 7.84 10.69 13.65
CA LEU A 169 7.68 11.58 12.50
C LEU A 169 7.88 10.84 11.18
N LEU A 170 8.99 10.10 11.04
CA LEU A 170 9.31 9.36 9.82
C LEU A 170 8.33 8.22 9.56
N ASN A 171 7.91 7.50 10.61
CA ASN A 171 6.90 6.45 10.49
C ASN A 171 5.53 7.02 10.11
N THR A 172 5.15 8.18 10.65
CA THR A 172 3.91 8.88 10.27
C THR A 172 3.96 9.27 8.79
N ALA A 173 5.07 9.83 8.30
CA ALA A 173 5.24 10.14 6.88
C ALA A 173 5.14 8.88 6.01
N SER A 174 5.76 7.78 6.43
CA SER A 174 5.68 6.49 5.73
C SER A 174 4.25 5.93 5.70
N ASN A 175 3.51 6.02 6.80
CA ASN A 175 2.12 5.57 6.87
C ASN A 175 1.21 6.44 6.02
N LEU A 176 1.36 7.76 6.10
CA LEU A 176 0.62 8.70 5.26
C LEU A 176 0.81 8.39 3.78
N GLY A 177 2.06 8.07 3.35
CA GLY A 177 2.36 7.65 1.98
C GLY A 177 1.65 6.37 1.53
N GLY A 178 1.14 5.55 2.45
CA GLY A 178 0.29 4.40 2.14
C GLY A 178 -1.21 4.71 2.19
N THR A 179 -1.60 5.70 2.96
CA THR A 179 -3.02 5.98 3.21
C THR A 179 -3.63 6.90 2.15
N TRP A 180 -2.97 8.03 1.83
CA TRP A 180 -3.52 9.00 0.90
C TRP A 180 -3.72 8.44 -0.52
N PRO A 181 -2.85 7.57 -1.09
CA PRO A 181 -3.07 7.05 -2.43
C PRO A 181 -4.23 6.05 -2.49
N SER A 182 -4.56 5.37 -1.37
CA SER A 182 -5.65 4.40 -1.31
C SER A 182 -6.97 4.99 -1.76
N TYR A 183 -7.29 6.21 -1.30
CA TYR A 183 -8.51 6.90 -1.68
C TYR A 183 -8.60 7.12 -3.19
N PHE A 184 -7.52 7.64 -3.79
CA PHE A 184 -7.49 7.90 -5.23
C PHE A 184 -7.50 6.62 -6.05
N VAL A 185 -6.82 5.58 -5.59
CA VAL A 185 -6.80 4.26 -6.24
C VAL A 185 -8.20 3.64 -6.24
N LEU A 186 -8.91 3.65 -5.12
CA LEU A 186 -10.28 3.13 -5.04
C LEU A 186 -11.23 3.93 -5.95
N LYS A 187 -11.14 5.25 -5.92
CA LYS A 187 -11.92 6.12 -6.83
C LYS A 187 -11.60 5.87 -8.30
N MET A 188 -10.33 5.61 -8.64
CA MET A 188 -9.93 5.31 -10.01
C MET A 188 -10.48 3.94 -10.45
N VAL A 189 -10.47 2.94 -9.57
CA VAL A 189 -11.08 1.63 -9.86
C VAL A 189 -12.56 1.79 -10.17
N ASP A 190 -13.31 2.52 -9.33
CA ASP A 190 -14.73 2.79 -9.55
C ASP A 190 -14.96 3.53 -10.87
N TYR A 191 -14.19 4.58 -11.13
CA TYR A 191 -14.33 5.40 -12.35
C TYR A 191 -14.03 4.64 -13.65
N LEU A 192 -13.03 3.73 -13.61
CA LEU A 192 -12.64 2.93 -14.77
C LEU A 192 -13.47 1.65 -14.92
N SER A 193 -14.24 1.26 -13.90
CA SER A 193 -15.13 0.11 -13.97
C SER A 193 -16.39 0.47 -14.74
N GLN A 194 -16.78 -0.43 -15.64
CA GLN A 194 -18.05 -0.34 -16.38
C GLN A 194 -18.80 -1.64 -16.16
N SER A 195 -19.95 -1.55 -15.55
CA SER A 195 -20.84 -2.69 -15.34
C SER A 195 -22.22 -2.33 -15.81
N MET A 196 -22.85 -3.25 -16.52
CA MET A 196 -24.16 -3.07 -17.14
C MET A 196 -25.16 -4.03 -16.50
N CYS A 197 -26.38 -3.54 -16.31
CA CYS A 197 -27.49 -4.36 -15.86
C CYS A 197 -28.08 -5.12 -17.06
N SER A 198 -28.16 -6.45 -16.95
CA SER A 198 -28.88 -7.29 -17.88
C SER A 198 -30.23 -7.67 -17.27
N ALA A 199 -31.32 -7.15 -17.81
CA ALA A 199 -32.68 -7.47 -17.38
C ALA A 199 -33.14 -8.77 -18.02
N PRO A 200 -33.96 -9.61 -17.31
CA PRO A 200 -34.64 -10.73 -17.93
C PRO A 200 -35.66 -10.25 -18.98
N ALA A 201 -35.97 -11.13 -19.97
CA ALA A 201 -36.81 -10.77 -21.11
C ALA A 201 -38.29 -10.42 -20.72
N ASP A 202 -38.73 -10.83 -19.54
CA ASP A 202 -40.10 -10.68 -19.05
C ASP A 202 -40.28 -9.50 -18.08
N VAL A 203 -39.40 -8.52 -18.12
CA VAL A 203 -39.45 -7.36 -17.19
C VAL A 203 -40.62 -6.45 -17.56
N ASN A 204 -41.41 -6.06 -16.56
CA ASN A 204 -42.47 -5.09 -16.71
C ASN A 204 -41.88 -3.71 -17.10
N VAL A 205 -42.24 -3.25 -18.31
CA VAL A 205 -41.71 -2.01 -18.91
C VAL A 205 -42.02 -0.79 -18.03
N ASP A 206 -43.17 -0.79 -17.35
CA ASP A 206 -43.62 0.31 -16.48
C ASP A 206 -42.69 0.44 -15.25
N LEU A 207 -42.23 -0.68 -14.69
CA LEU A 207 -41.29 -0.72 -13.56
C LEU A 207 -39.90 -0.21 -13.97
N VAL A 208 -39.49 -0.49 -15.19
CA VAL A 208 -38.21 0.02 -15.75
C VAL A 208 -38.26 1.53 -15.94
N HIS A 209 -39.42 2.03 -16.43
CA HIS A 209 -39.62 3.46 -16.62
C HIS A 209 -39.62 4.24 -15.29
N ASP A 210 -40.23 3.71 -14.24
CA ASP A 210 -40.24 4.33 -12.90
C ASP A 210 -38.86 4.37 -12.24
N LEU A 211 -38.03 3.34 -12.44
CA LEU A 211 -36.73 3.22 -11.78
C LEU A 211 -35.57 3.89 -12.53
N PHE A 212 -35.68 4.03 -13.85
CA PHE A 212 -34.59 4.49 -14.72
C PHE A 212 -34.91 5.74 -15.54
N GLY A 213 -36.17 6.25 -15.53
CA GLY A 213 -36.61 7.39 -16.31
C GLY A 213 -36.75 7.08 -17.80
N ASP A 214 -37.04 8.12 -18.62
CA ASP A 214 -37.24 8.01 -20.07
C ASP A 214 -36.00 7.43 -20.79
N ALA A 215 -35.80 6.14 -20.69
CA ALA A 215 -34.90 5.43 -21.55
C ALA A 215 -35.73 4.93 -22.75
N ASN A 216 -35.54 5.53 -23.90
CA ASN A 216 -35.75 4.88 -25.18
C ASN A 216 -34.97 3.58 -25.12
N ALA A 217 -35.65 2.48 -24.79
CA ALA A 217 -35.10 1.26 -24.34
C ALA A 217 -34.48 0.43 -25.47
N THR A 218 -33.37 0.89 -25.99
CA THR A 218 -32.34 0.03 -26.51
C THR A 218 -31.26 -0.06 -25.43
N LEU A 219 -31.48 -1.02 -24.54
CA LEU A 219 -30.53 -1.38 -23.50
C LEU A 219 -29.04 -1.21 -23.91
N PRO A 220 -28.27 -0.45 -23.09
CA PRO A 220 -27.80 -1.01 -21.84
C PRO A 220 -28.37 -0.26 -20.66
N LEU A 221 -29.22 -0.94 -19.89
CA LEU A 221 -29.73 -0.45 -18.64
C LEU A 221 -28.58 -0.09 -17.71
N SER A 222 -28.47 1.19 -17.45
CA SER A 222 -27.72 1.95 -16.47
C SER A 222 -26.62 1.22 -15.64
N GLU A 223 -25.67 2.02 -15.30
CA GLU A 223 -24.57 1.79 -14.37
C GLU A 223 -24.93 0.87 -13.20
N CYS A 224 -24.24 -0.28 -13.11
CA CYS A 224 -24.30 -1.26 -12.03
C CYS A 224 -23.04 -1.21 -11.13
N VAL A 225 -22.21 -0.18 -11.22
CA VAL A 225 -20.99 -0.03 -10.43
C VAL A 225 -21.33 0.44 -9.03
N SER A 226 -22.23 1.43 -8.91
CA SER A 226 -22.67 1.97 -7.62
C SER A 226 -23.63 1.00 -6.90
N GLU A 227 -23.69 1.11 -5.58
CA GLU A 227 -24.63 0.35 -4.76
C GLU A 227 -26.08 0.64 -5.14
N ALA A 228 -26.38 1.92 -5.44
CA ALA A 228 -27.69 2.35 -5.94
C ALA A 228 -28.02 1.72 -7.30
N GLY A 229 -27.07 1.63 -8.22
CA GLY A 229 -27.25 0.96 -9.51
C GLY A 229 -27.50 -0.54 -9.36
N ARG A 230 -26.75 -1.21 -8.48
CA ARG A 230 -26.95 -2.65 -8.18
C ARG A 230 -28.32 -2.92 -7.56
N SER A 231 -28.77 -2.10 -6.61
CA SER A 231 -30.09 -2.25 -5.99
C SER A 231 -31.21 -2.03 -6.98
N ARG A 232 -31.09 -1.08 -7.91
CA ARG A 232 -32.06 -0.87 -8.99
C ARG A 232 -32.11 -2.08 -9.94
N CYS A 233 -30.93 -2.58 -10.34
CA CYS A 233 -30.83 -3.74 -11.21
C CYS A 233 -31.45 -4.99 -10.56
N SER A 234 -31.20 -5.23 -9.26
CA SER A 234 -31.80 -6.34 -8.53
C SER A 234 -33.31 -6.18 -8.34
N ALA A 235 -33.82 -4.95 -8.21
CA ALA A 235 -35.26 -4.69 -8.08
C ALA A 235 -36.06 -5.12 -9.31
N ILE A 236 -35.44 -5.09 -10.51
CA ILE A 236 -36.06 -5.60 -11.75
C ILE A 236 -35.73 -7.06 -12.04
N GLY A 237 -35.11 -7.79 -11.10
CA GLY A 237 -34.65 -9.17 -11.31
C GLY A 237 -33.48 -9.31 -12.27
N GLY A 238 -32.79 -8.20 -12.58
CA GLY A 238 -31.63 -8.19 -13.47
C GLY A 238 -30.34 -8.64 -12.79
N THR A 239 -29.35 -8.98 -13.60
CA THR A 239 -28.01 -9.34 -13.17
C THR A 239 -26.98 -8.30 -13.65
N CYS A 240 -26.10 -7.87 -12.77
CA CYS A 240 -25.01 -6.96 -13.15
C CYS A 240 -23.85 -7.72 -13.77
N HIS A 241 -23.51 -7.40 -15.01
CA HIS A 241 -22.34 -7.91 -15.70
C HIS A 241 -21.25 -6.86 -15.81
N ILE A 242 -20.04 -7.21 -15.39
CA ILE A 242 -18.86 -6.35 -15.51
C ILE A 242 -18.40 -6.40 -16.97
N ALA A 243 -18.61 -5.32 -17.73
CA ALA A 243 -18.13 -5.18 -19.10
C ALA A 243 -16.63 -4.79 -19.14
N ARG A 244 -16.20 -3.99 -18.16
CA ARG A 244 -14.81 -3.57 -18.02
C ARG A 244 -14.47 -3.45 -16.54
N ASP A 245 -13.43 -4.17 -16.10
CA ASP A 245 -12.96 -4.10 -14.72
C ASP A 245 -11.88 -3.03 -14.60
N GLY A 246 -12.17 -1.99 -13.79
CA GLY A 246 -11.24 -0.90 -13.51
C GLY A 246 -10.00 -1.31 -12.72
N TYR A 247 -10.03 -2.46 -12.03
CA TYR A 247 -8.90 -2.98 -11.28
C TYR A 247 -7.65 -3.16 -12.16
N TYR A 248 -7.78 -3.81 -13.31
CA TYR A 248 -6.64 -4.09 -14.19
C TYR A 248 -6.00 -2.81 -14.73
N TRP A 249 -6.82 -1.85 -15.14
CA TRP A 249 -6.33 -0.56 -15.62
C TRP A 249 -5.66 0.25 -14.51
N THR A 250 -6.30 0.34 -13.36
CA THR A 250 -5.75 1.06 -12.21
C THR A 250 -4.44 0.45 -11.74
N ASN A 251 -4.37 -0.89 -11.63
CA ASN A 251 -3.14 -1.56 -11.21
C ASN A 251 -2.01 -1.36 -12.22
N THR A 252 -2.31 -1.45 -13.52
CA THR A 252 -1.32 -1.19 -14.59
C THR A 252 -0.78 0.23 -14.52
N ILE A 253 -1.66 1.23 -14.34
CA ILE A 253 -1.26 2.64 -14.19
C ILE A 253 -0.41 2.83 -12.94
N CYS A 254 -0.81 2.26 -11.80
CA CYS A 254 -0.05 2.33 -10.55
C CYS A 254 1.35 1.70 -10.71
N VAL A 255 1.44 0.52 -11.30
CA VAL A 255 2.73 -0.16 -11.54
C VAL A 255 3.61 0.66 -12.47
N ALA A 256 3.06 1.22 -13.55
CA ALA A 256 3.81 2.08 -14.48
C ALA A 256 4.34 3.34 -13.78
N ILE A 257 3.50 4.04 -13.01
CA ILE A 257 3.91 5.19 -12.19
C ILE A 257 4.98 4.75 -11.18
N GLY A 258 4.79 3.62 -10.51
CA GLY A 258 5.74 3.07 -9.55
C GLY A 258 7.09 2.76 -10.17
N ALA A 259 7.13 2.18 -11.37
CA ALA A 259 8.37 1.88 -12.08
C ALA A 259 9.11 3.17 -12.50
N VAL A 260 8.39 4.14 -13.06
CA VAL A 260 8.96 5.44 -13.44
C VAL A 260 9.49 6.18 -12.21
N THR A 261 8.70 6.28 -11.15
CA THR A 261 9.11 6.98 -9.91
C THR A 261 10.27 6.25 -9.22
N LEU A 262 10.31 4.91 -9.24
CA LEU A 262 11.44 4.15 -8.72
C LEU A 262 12.74 4.52 -9.44
N MET A 263 12.74 4.48 -10.78
CA MET A 263 13.96 4.70 -11.56
C MET A 263 14.39 6.16 -11.59
N ALA A 264 13.43 7.08 -11.80
CA ALA A 264 13.74 8.48 -12.03
C ALA A 264 13.91 9.30 -10.74
N VAL A 265 13.26 8.91 -9.64
CA VAL A 265 13.19 9.72 -8.42
C VAL A 265 13.73 8.97 -7.21
N ILE A 266 13.14 7.82 -6.90
CA ILE A 266 13.41 7.13 -5.63
C ILE A 266 14.84 6.56 -5.59
N TRP A 267 15.25 5.88 -6.65
CA TRP A 267 16.57 5.25 -6.72
C TRP A 267 17.71 6.27 -6.58
N PRO A 268 17.77 7.36 -7.38
CA PRO A 268 18.84 8.35 -7.25
C PRO A 268 18.81 9.08 -5.90
N ILE A 269 17.62 9.42 -5.38
CA ILE A 269 17.50 10.05 -4.06
C ILE A 269 18.01 9.12 -2.96
N CYS A 270 17.60 7.86 -2.94
CA CYS A 270 18.04 6.91 -1.94
C CYS A 270 19.55 6.65 -2.00
N GLN A 271 20.13 6.59 -3.21
CA GLN A 271 21.59 6.49 -3.35
C GLN A 271 22.31 7.73 -2.83
N HIS A 272 21.74 8.92 -3.01
CA HIS A 272 22.28 10.14 -2.47
C HIS A 272 22.18 10.18 -0.94
N LEU A 273 21.01 9.84 -0.39
CA LEU A 273 20.74 9.85 1.05
C LEU A 273 21.66 8.90 1.84
N GLN A 274 22.01 7.73 1.29
CA GLN A 274 22.94 6.79 1.91
C GLN A 274 24.38 7.31 2.04
N LYS A 275 24.77 8.28 1.20
CA LYS A 275 26.11 8.89 1.23
C LYS A 275 26.22 10.01 2.24
N ILE A 276 25.12 10.50 2.78
CA ILE A 276 25.10 11.59 3.75
C ILE A 276 25.53 11.05 5.12
N PRO A 277 26.55 11.64 5.76
CA PRO A 277 26.99 11.19 7.06
C PRO A 277 25.88 11.33 8.11
N HIS A 278 25.74 10.37 9.01
CA HIS A 278 24.70 10.37 10.05
C HIS A 278 24.66 11.63 10.91
N THR A 279 25.81 12.28 11.07
CA THR A 279 25.90 13.55 11.81
C THR A 279 25.15 14.72 11.14
N ALA A 280 24.94 14.67 9.83
CA ALA A 280 24.19 15.70 9.10
C ALA A 280 22.68 15.59 9.33
N TRP A 281 22.19 14.43 9.75
CA TRP A 281 20.78 14.18 10.06
C TRP A 281 20.37 14.68 11.45
N ARG A 282 21.34 15.08 12.26
CA ARG A 282 21.14 15.50 13.65
C ARG A 282 21.28 17.01 13.76
N ILE A 283 20.46 17.61 14.60
CA ILE A 283 20.61 19.04 14.93
C ILE A 283 21.55 19.13 16.10
N ARG A 284 22.62 19.91 15.94
CA ARG A 284 23.47 20.27 17.08
C ARG A 284 22.60 21.03 18.08
N ALA A 285 22.56 20.56 19.33
CA ALA A 285 21.93 21.31 20.41
C ALA A 285 22.54 22.72 20.42
N PRO A 286 21.73 23.78 20.60
CA PRO A 286 22.28 25.11 20.84
C PRO A 286 23.18 25.02 22.09
N LYS A 287 24.41 25.54 21.95
CA LYS A 287 25.36 25.69 23.08
C LYS A 287 24.78 26.61 24.11
#